data_c9c2d55602e7dcd05335ed3e5c4531df
#
_entry.id   c9c2d55602e7dcd05335ed3e5c4531df
#
_cell.length_a   1.000
_cell.length_b   1.000
_cell.length_c   1.000
_cell.angle_alpha   90.00
_cell.angle_beta   90.00
_cell.angle_gamma   90.00
#
_symmetry.space_group_name_H-M   'P 1'
#
loop_
_entity.id
_entity.type
_entity.pdbx_description
1 polymer ?
#
loop_
_entity_poly.entity_id
_entity_poly.type
_entity_poly.pdbx_seq_one_letter_code
_entity_poly.pdbx_strand_id
1 'polypeptide(L)'
;MNRRNFMKAAAVAPLLGVLGGRASETGTAAAGDGKPWCGKNHPLAGKKLPPWKPGEFQVHFIYTGVAESMFWILPDGTTMLLDCGDHKAWARGKLAIWILPNGNKNAGEWIARYVTRVNPAKTDVDYMMLSHHHSDHGGGEHWGAGTREWNGQQICVSGFMQAADTLKFSTAFDRGWPDFNDPIPDERCDPNCYVLMRKVYPYLMARDGMKMEKFTVGAVNQVAMRKDAAAYPSFSITNITGNGKIRCRDGQVRDLYAELHNAKRLNENGMSLGLLVQYGPFRFYTAGDFSDNPKLPDGSRRNIEAELAKELDPVDVAKVNHHAHHSMPTELVAALQARVWTACMWDQLHITADSLARISDRAAYPGPRLIAPGVFSPERRFEDEGKDFVRDIALEAFDAGHVVLTVAPGGNTYTVAYVTADNESMKVTGAYDFTSRNAKA
;
A
#
# COMPACT_ATOMS: atom_id res chain seq x y z
N MET A 1 -30.42 -4.85 0.99
CA MET A 1 -30.25 -4.22 -0.33
C MET A 1 -29.06 -4.88 -1.02
N ASN A 2 -29.15 -5.28 -2.28
CA ASN A 2 -28.05 -5.98 -2.94
C ASN A 2 -27.01 -4.93 -3.40
N ARG A 3 -25.71 -5.17 -3.19
CA ARG A 3 -24.60 -4.27 -3.54
C ARG A 3 -24.63 -3.80 -5.01
N ARG A 4 -25.06 -4.68 -5.93
CA ARG A 4 -25.25 -4.30 -7.34
C ARG A 4 -26.23 -3.14 -7.51
N ASN A 5 -27.26 -3.08 -6.67
CA ASN A 5 -28.25 -1.99 -6.74
C ASN A 5 -27.73 -0.72 -6.08
N PHE A 6 -26.89 -0.84 -5.03
CA PHE A 6 -26.24 0.30 -4.41
C PHE A 6 -25.23 0.97 -5.34
N MET A 7 -24.35 0.19 -5.98
CA MET A 7 -23.40 0.73 -6.96
C MET A 7 -24.10 1.27 -8.21
N LYS A 8 -25.20 0.65 -8.66
CA LYS A 8 -26.00 1.19 -9.78
C LYS A 8 -26.76 2.45 -9.41
N ALA A 9 -27.25 2.58 -8.18
CA ALA A 9 -27.90 3.80 -7.71
C ALA A 9 -26.93 4.99 -7.59
N ALA A 10 -25.68 4.73 -7.19
CA ALA A 10 -24.62 5.74 -7.19
C ALA A 10 -24.17 6.15 -8.62
N ALA A 11 -24.29 5.25 -9.60
CA ALA A 11 -23.97 5.53 -11.00
C ALA A 11 -25.05 6.28 -11.77
N VAL A 12 -26.26 6.44 -11.24
CA VAL A 12 -27.44 6.98 -11.94
C VAL A 12 -27.93 8.32 -11.37
N ALA A 13 -27.18 9.01 -10.55
CA ALA A 13 -27.46 10.42 -10.33
C ALA A 13 -26.93 11.23 -11.53
N PRO A 14 -27.79 11.83 -12.38
CA PRO A 14 -27.29 12.64 -13.47
C PRO A 14 -26.71 13.95 -12.90
N LEU A 15 -25.41 14.00 -12.79
CA LEU A 15 -24.65 15.26 -12.66
C LEU A 15 -24.59 15.95 -14.04
N LEU A 16 -25.71 16.05 -14.71
CA LEU A 16 -25.92 16.81 -15.95
C LEU A 16 -26.75 18.04 -15.61
N GLY A 17 -26.07 19.05 -15.11
CA GLY A 17 -26.72 20.35 -15.05
C GLY A 17 -26.26 21.21 -13.89
N VAL A 18 -25.05 21.63 -13.87
CA VAL A 18 -24.50 22.95 -13.46
C VAL A 18 -22.96 22.89 -13.49
N LEU A 19 -22.36 22.52 -14.58
CA LEU A 19 -20.98 22.89 -14.90
C LEU A 19 -20.93 23.48 -16.32
N GLY A 20 -21.86 24.37 -16.59
CA GLY A 20 -21.82 25.32 -17.71
C GLY A 20 -21.00 26.55 -17.34
N GLY A 21 -19.95 26.40 -16.58
CA GLY A 21 -18.94 27.42 -16.35
C GLY A 21 -17.70 27.00 -17.10
N ARG A 22 -17.34 27.73 -18.17
CA ARG A 22 -16.12 27.63 -18.97
C ARG A 22 -15.07 26.75 -18.29
N ALA A 23 -14.77 25.60 -18.89
CA ALA A 23 -13.48 24.97 -18.74
C ALA A 23 -12.44 26.08 -19.04
N SER A 24 -11.93 26.75 -18.01
CA SER A 24 -10.71 27.49 -18.17
C SER A 24 -9.70 26.42 -18.55
N GLU A 25 -9.08 26.60 -19.70
CA GLU A 25 -7.87 25.93 -20.12
C GLU A 25 -6.76 26.22 -19.11
N THR A 26 -6.93 25.79 -17.87
CA THR A 26 -5.91 25.86 -16.83
C THR A 26 -5.22 24.52 -16.79
N GLY A 27 -4.19 24.45 -17.63
CA GLY A 27 -3.09 23.55 -17.44
C GLY A 27 -3.47 22.07 -17.47
N THR A 28 -3.64 21.51 -18.66
CA THR A 28 -3.21 20.14 -18.91
C THR A 28 -1.74 20.08 -18.48
N ALA A 29 -1.50 19.64 -17.25
CA ALA A 29 -0.15 19.31 -16.82
C ALA A 29 0.27 18.11 -17.67
N ALA A 30 1.05 18.39 -18.70
CA ALA A 30 1.71 17.36 -19.46
C ALA A 30 2.56 16.55 -18.48
N ALA A 31 2.40 15.24 -18.45
CA ALA A 31 3.51 14.36 -18.09
C ALA A 31 4.70 14.90 -18.89
N GLY A 32 5.92 14.95 -18.33
CA GLY A 32 7.07 15.67 -18.89
C GLY A 32 7.40 15.46 -20.38
N ASP A 33 6.62 14.67 -21.10
CA ASP A 33 6.66 14.40 -22.55
C ASP A 33 5.55 15.12 -23.35
N GLY A 34 4.78 16.00 -22.72
CA GLY A 34 3.72 16.77 -23.40
C GLY A 34 2.44 16.01 -23.71
N LYS A 35 2.31 14.72 -23.32
CA LYS A 35 1.09 13.94 -23.53
C LYS A 35 0.11 14.14 -22.38
N PRO A 36 -1.20 14.35 -22.64
CA PRO A 36 -2.19 14.41 -21.59
C PRO A 36 -2.38 13.02 -20.94
N TRP A 37 -2.69 12.99 -19.64
CA TRP A 37 -3.09 11.77 -18.95
C TRP A 37 -4.39 11.25 -19.56
N CYS A 38 -4.48 9.92 -19.80
CA CYS A 38 -5.53 9.37 -20.66
C CYS A 38 -6.71 8.76 -19.90
N GLY A 39 -6.55 8.32 -18.65
CA GLY A 39 -7.65 7.72 -17.88
C GLY A 39 -8.40 6.61 -18.64
N LYS A 40 -9.71 6.78 -18.79
CA LYS A 40 -10.60 5.84 -19.51
C LYS A 40 -10.33 5.75 -21.02
N ASN A 41 -9.66 6.71 -21.60
CA ASN A 41 -9.28 6.72 -23.02
C ASN A 41 -7.94 6.03 -23.28
N HIS A 42 -7.28 5.50 -22.26
CA HIS A 42 -6.02 4.80 -22.39
C HIS A 42 -6.19 3.51 -23.23
N PRO A 43 -5.21 3.12 -24.08
CA PRO A 43 -5.28 1.92 -24.91
C PRO A 43 -5.48 0.60 -24.16
N LEU A 44 -5.16 0.54 -22.87
CA LEU A 44 -5.42 -0.61 -21.99
C LEU A 44 -6.87 -0.67 -21.48
N ALA A 45 -7.59 0.45 -21.47
CA ALA A 45 -8.95 0.50 -20.95
C ALA A 45 -9.87 -0.48 -21.72
N GLY A 46 -10.65 -1.24 -20.99
CA GLY A 46 -11.51 -2.29 -21.55
C GLY A 46 -10.82 -3.63 -21.79
N LYS A 47 -9.48 -3.69 -21.77
CA LYS A 47 -8.69 -4.92 -21.97
C LYS A 47 -8.37 -5.60 -20.63
N LYS A 48 -7.99 -6.85 -20.70
CA LYS A 48 -7.41 -7.57 -19.53
C LYS A 48 -6.03 -6.98 -19.21
N LEU A 49 -5.71 -6.87 -17.92
CA LEU A 49 -4.38 -6.45 -17.47
C LEU A 49 -3.30 -7.34 -18.15
N PRO A 50 -2.31 -6.73 -18.81
CA PRO A 50 -1.19 -7.48 -19.37
C PRO A 50 -0.41 -8.24 -18.29
N PRO A 51 0.10 -9.45 -18.56
CA PRO A 51 0.99 -10.14 -17.63
C PRO A 51 2.31 -9.38 -17.52
N TRP A 52 2.97 -9.54 -16.35
CA TRP A 52 4.33 -9.05 -16.14
C TRP A 52 5.30 -9.61 -17.19
N LYS A 53 6.31 -8.82 -17.56
CA LYS A 53 7.39 -9.18 -18.47
C LYS A 53 8.76 -8.97 -17.81
N PRO A 54 9.78 -9.77 -18.15
CA PRO A 54 11.15 -9.57 -17.66
C PRO A 54 11.63 -8.13 -17.84
N GLY A 55 12.20 -7.56 -16.79
CA GLY A 55 12.64 -6.18 -16.72
C GLY A 55 11.60 -5.20 -16.19
N GLU A 56 10.32 -5.54 -16.14
CA GLU A 56 9.31 -4.69 -15.51
C GLU A 56 9.36 -4.83 -14.00
N PHE A 57 9.21 -3.73 -13.28
CA PHE A 57 8.86 -3.74 -11.85
C PHE A 57 7.37 -3.49 -11.73
N GLN A 58 6.64 -4.41 -11.08
CA GLN A 58 5.20 -4.25 -10.85
C GLN A 58 4.86 -4.23 -9.36
N VAL A 59 3.92 -3.35 -9.00
CA VAL A 59 3.26 -3.34 -7.68
C VAL A 59 1.77 -3.39 -7.88
N HIS A 60 1.14 -4.42 -7.33
CA HIS A 60 -0.29 -4.59 -7.31
C HIS A 60 -0.82 -4.21 -5.93
N PHE A 61 -1.52 -3.10 -5.82
CA PHE A 61 -2.28 -2.73 -4.63
C PHE A 61 -3.60 -3.50 -4.70
N ILE A 62 -3.71 -4.55 -3.90
CA ILE A 62 -4.82 -5.51 -4.00
C ILE A 62 -5.96 -5.03 -3.10
N TYR A 63 -7.13 -4.81 -3.69
CA TYR A 63 -8.31 -4.40 -2.97
C TYR A 63 -9.31 -5.58 -2.86
N THR A 64 -9.49 -6.08 -1.64
CA THR A 64 -10.45 -7.14 -1.32
C THR A 64 -11.68 -6.63 -0.56
N GLY A 65 -11.84 -5.32 -0.46
CA GLY A 65 -12.90 -4.68 0.31
C GLY A 65 -12.61 -4.56 1.79
N VAL A 66 -11.61 -5.22 2.32
CA VAL A 66 -11.12 -5.14 3.69
C VAL A 66 -9.61 -5.20 3.70
N ALA A 67 -8.99 -4.46 4.60
CA ALA A 67 -7.56 -4.53 4.90
C ALA A 67 -6.61 -4.16 3.74
N GLU A 68 -5.33 -4.18 4.00
CA GLU A 68 -4.25 -3.83 3.06
C GLU A 68 -3.51 -5.07 2.58
N SER A 69 -3.11 -5.05 1.30
CA SER A 69 -2.19 -6.02 0.72
C SER A 69 -1.56 -5.47 -0.55
N MET A 70 -0.28 -5.71 -0.74
CA MET A 70 0.46 -5.40 -1.95
C MET A 70 1.24 -6.60 -2.44
N PHE A 71 1.17 -6.89 -3.73
CA PHE A 71 2.01 -7.92 -4.35
C PHE A 71 2.98 -7.28 -5.34
N TRP A 72 4.27 -7.59 -5.19
CA TRP A 72 5.37 -7.04 -5.98
C TRP A 72 5.98 -8.10 -6.87
N ILE A 73 6.35 -7.71 -8.08
CA ILE A 73 7.14 -8.51 -9.00
C ILE A 73 8.34 -7.66 -9.43
N LEU A 74 9.52 -8.05 -8.98
CA LEU A 74 10.78 -7.36 -9.25
C LEU A 74 11.23 -7.61 -10.70
N PRO A 75 12.19 -6.84 -11.23
CA PRO A 75 12.59 -6.93 -12.64
C PRO A 75 13.06 -8.31 -13.12
N ASP A 76 13.61 -9.12 -12.22
CA ASP A 76 14.03 -10.50 -12.50
C ASP A 76 12.93 -11.55 -12.26
N GLY A 77 11.72 -11.12 -11.87
CA GLY A 77 10.61 -11.99 -11.53
C GLY A 77 10.64 -12.52 -10.09
N THR A 78 11.53 -12.05 -9.22
CA THR A 78 11.44 -12.23 -7.77
C THR A 78 10.17 -11.57 -7.24
N THR A 79 9.51 -12.18 -6.27
CA THR A 79 8.19 -11.75 -5.82
C THR A 79 8.11 -11.50 -4.33
N MET A 80 7.22 -10.59 -3.92
CA MET A 80 6.96 -10.28 -2.52
C MET A 80 5.47 -10.02 -2.29
N LEU A 81 4.90 -10.64 -1.25
CA LEU A 81 3.62 -10.25 -0.69
C LEU A 81 3.89 -9.39 0.56
N LEU A 82 3.60 -8.11 0.45
CA LEU A 82 3.67 -7.15 1.55
C LEU A 82 2.27 -6.92 2.08
N ASP A 83 2.05 -7.31 3.31
CA ASP A 83 0.79 -7.36 4.02
C ASP A 83 -0.26 -8.29 3.38
N CYS A 84 -1.06 -8.88 4.22
CA CYS A 84 -2.19 -9.74 3.87
C CYS A 84 -3.19 -9.66 5.02
N GLY A 85 -3.87 -8.54 5.14
CA GLY A 85 -4.76 -8.28 6.26
C GLY A 85 -6.11 -8.99 6.15
N ASP A 86 -6.78 -9.09 7.29
CA ASP A 86 -8.17 -9.54 7.42
C ASP A 86 -8.83 -8.81 8.60
N HIS A 87 -9.96 -8.19 8.37
CA HIS A 87 -10.61 -7.36 9.38
C HIS A 87 -12.12 -7.56 9.42
N LYS A 88 -12.56 -8.68 9.99
CA LYS A 88 -13.99 -9.02 10.09
C LYS A 88 -14.78 -8.25 11.14
N ALA A 89 -14.13 -7.68 12.15
CA ALA A 89 -14.83 -7.08 13.28
C ALA A 89 -15.70 -5.87 12.88
N TRP A 90 -15.31 -5.14 11.88
CA TRP A 90 -16.05 -3.99 11.35
C TRP A 90 -17.29 -4.38 10.54
N ALA A 91 -17.37 -5.61 10.02
CA ALA A 91 -18.53 -6.10 9.30
C ALA A 91 -19.81 -6.24 10.15
N ARG A 92 -19.70 -6.08 11.47
CA ARG A 92 -20.83 -6.20 12.42
C ARG A 92 -21.45 -4.86 12.84
N GLY A 93 -20.89 -3.74 12.41
CA GLY A 93 -21.38 -2.40 12.73
C GLY A 93 -22.29 -1.81 11.67
N LYS A 94 -22.60 -0.51 11.80
CA LYS A 94 -23.34 0.27 10.80
C LYS A 94 -22.60 0.36 9.43
N LEU A 95 -21.36 -0.04 9.39
CA LEU A 95 -20.44 -0.01 8.26
C LEU A 95 -20.22 -1.43 7.76
N ALA A 96 -21.13 -1.94 6.94
CA ALA A 96 -20.96 -3.25 6.33
C ALA A 96 -19.79 -3.21 5.34
N ILE A 97 -18.63 -3.70 5.77
CA ILE A 97 -17.49 -3.95 4.88
C ILE A 97 -17.77 -5.24 4.10
N TRP A 98 -17.66 -5.16 2.80
CA TRP A 98 -17.94 -6.27 1.90
C TRP A 98 -16.64 -6.83 1.35
N ILE A 99 -16.44 -8.14 1.52
CA ILE A 99 -15.31 -8.82 0.88
C ILE A 99 -15.54 -8.86 -0.63
N LEU A 100 -14.52 -8.48 -1.39
CA LEU A 100 -14.51 -8.49 -2.85
C LEU A 100 -13.70 -9.69 -3.39
N PRO A 101 -14.14 -10.21 -4.55
CA PRO A 101 -15.31 -9.84 -5.38
C PRO A 101 -16.64 -10.27 -4.79
N ASN A 102 -16.66 -11.16 -3.80
CA ASN A 102 -17.87 -11.63 -3.09
C ASN A 102 -17.50 -12.32 -1.78
N GLY A 103 -18.51 -12.68 -0.97
CA GLY A 103 -18.35 -13.31 0.35
C GLY A 103 -18.05 -14.82 0.35
N ASN A 104 -17.78 -15.44 -0.79
CA ASN A 104 -17.56 -16.89 -0.88
C ASN A 104 -16.18 -17.33 -0.34
N LYS A 105 -15.26 -16.38 -0.19
CA LYS A 105 -13.92 -16.56 0.37
C LYS A 105 -13.60 -15.43 1.34
N ASN A 106 -12.63 -15.67 2.21
CA ASN A 106 -12.09 -14.64 3.09
C ASN A 106 -11.09 -13.75 2.35
N ALA A 107 -10.67 -12.63 2.96
CA ALA A 107 -9.78 -11.68 2.33
C ALA A 107 -8.45 -12.30 1.89
N GLY A 108 -7.76 -13.03 2.78
CA GLY A 108 -6.49 -13.69 2.45
C GLY A 108 -6.61 -14.76 1.36
N GLU A 109 -7.74 -15.47 1.27
CA GLU A 109 -7.99 -16.42 0.18
C GLU A 109 -8.17 -15.70 -1.17
N TRP A 110 -8.83 -14.54 -1.18
CA TRP A 110 -8.97 -13.72 -2.39
C TRP A 110 -7.64 -13.10 -2.82
N ILE A 111 -6.82 -12.66 -1.85
CA ILE A 111 -5.46 -12.16 -2.10
C ILE A 111 -4.63 -13.29 -2.75
N ALA A 112 -4.61 -14.48 -2.17
CA ALA A 112 -3.88 -15.62 -2.72
C ALA A 112 -4.34 -15.98 -4.14
N ARG A 113 -5.65 -15.96 -4.38
CA ARG A 113 -6.22 -16.21 -5.70
C ARG A 113 -5.85 -15.12 -6.71
N TYR A 114 -5.80 -13.85 -6.31
CA TYR A 114 -5.30 -12.76 -7.13
C TYR A 114 -3.83 -12.98 -7.47
N VAL A 115 -3.00 -13.20 -6.44
CA VAL A 115 -1.56 -13.43 -6.59
C VAL A 115 -1.29 -14.58 -7.58
N THR A 116 -1.96 -15.71 -7.43
CA THR A 116 -1.77 -16.87 -8.33
C THR A 116 -2.02 -16.53 -9.81
N ARG A 117 -2.82 -15.51 -10.12
CA ARG A 117 -3.11 -15.08 -11.50
C ARG A 117 -2.03 -14.20 -12.10
N VAL A 118 -1.41 -13.35 -11.27
CA VAL A 118 -0.43 -12.35 -11.74
C VAL A 118 1.01 -12.79 -11.50
N ASN A 119 1.24 -13.66 -10.53
CA ASN A 119 2.57 -14.18 -10.20
C ASN A 119 3.10 -15.10 -11.30
N PRO A 120 4.26 -14.81 -11.92
CA PRO A 120 4.89 -15.69 -12.89
C PRO A 120 5.25 -17.07 -12.32
N ALA A 121 5.53 -17.16 -11.00
CA ALA A 121 5.81 -18.41 -10.28
C ALA A 121 4.54 -19.05 -9.66
N LYS A 122 3.36 -18.52 -9.98
CA LYS A 122 2.04 -19.03 -9.52
C LYS A 122 1.88 -18.97 -8.02
N THR A 123 2.12 -20.07 -7.32
CA THR A 123 1.92 -20.19 -5.86
C THR A 123 3.18 -19.92 -5.05
N ASP A 124 4.36 -19.96 -5.69
CA ASP A 124 5.61 -19.75 -4.99
C ASP A 124 5.90 -18.24 -4.91
N VAL A 125 6.10 -17.74 -3.69
CA VAL A 125 6.37 -16.34 -3.39
C VAL A 125 7.71 -16.27 -2.67
N ASP A 126 8.65 -15.50 -3.21
CA ASP A 126 10.01 -15.42 -2.68
C ASP A 126 10.04 -14.78 -1.29
N TYR A 127 9.23 -13.74 -1.09
CA TYR A 127 9.20 -12.99 0.16
C TYR A 127 7.79 -12.76 0.70
N MET A 128 7.65 -12.87 2.00
CA MET A 128 6.53 -12.39 2.79
C MET A 128 7.02 -11.25 3.68
N MET A 129 6.31 -10.16 3.76
CA MET A 129 6.64 -9.05 4.67
C MET A 129 5.39 -8.57 5.38
N LEU A 130 5.47 -8.41 6.69
CA LEU A 130 4.45 -7.72 7.48
C LEU A 130 4.98 -6.34 7.84
N SER A 131 4.25 -5.29 7.44
CA SER A 131 4.67 -3.91 7.69
C SER A 131 4.65 -3.56 9.16
N HIS A 132 3.64 -4.01 9.89
CA HIS A 132 3.49 -3.87 11.35
C HIS A 132 2.39 -4.81 11.87
N HIS A 133 2.29 -4.97 13.19
CA HIS A 133 1.40 -5.95 13.81
C HIS A 133 -0.02 -5.39 14.05
N HIS A 134 -0.73 -5.05 12.96
CA HIS A 134 -2.17 -4.80 12.99
C HIS A 134 -2.93 -5.82 12.14
N SER A 135 -4.18 -6.08 12.51
CA SER A 135 -4.96 -7.16 11.90
C SER A 135 -5.33 -6.89 10.45
N ASP A 136 -5.50 -5.65 10.08
CA ASP A 136 -5.73 -5.21 8.70
C ASP A 136 -4.46 -5.28 7.82
N HIS A 137 -3.32 -5.71 8.39
CA HIS A 137 -2.07 -5.98 7.69
C HIS A 137 -1.62 -7.44 7.76
N GLY A 138 -1.86 -8.14 8.88
CA GLY A 138 -1.40 -9.52 9.08
C GLY A 138 -2.49 -10.56 9.31
N GLY A 139 -3.71 -10.13 9.58
CA GLY A 139 -4.79 -10.96 10.11
C GLY A 139 -4.87 -10.90 11.63
N GLY A 140 -5.90 -11.48 12.23
CA GLY A 140 -6.17 -11.38 13.65
C GLY A 140 -6.59 -12.68 14.31
N GLU A 141 -6.17 -12.88 15.56
CA GLU A 141 -6.39 -14.11 16.34
C GLU A 141 -7.87 -14.44 16.57
N HIS A 142 -8.76 -13.44 16.54
CA HIS A 142 -10.18 -13.64 16.79
C HIS A 142 -11.06 -13.44 15.55
N TRP A 143 -10.49 -13.25 14.37
CA TRP A 143 -11.24 -12.78 13.19
C TRP A 143 -11.27 -13.76 12.03
N GLY A 144 -10.68 -14.93 12.21
CA GLY A 144 -10.55 -15.92 11.18
C GLY A 144 -11.81 -16.73 10.88
N ALA A 145 -11.72 -17.51 9.81
CA ALA A 145 -12.75 -18.43 9.34
C ALA A 145 -12.72 -19.79 10.06
N GLY A 146 -12.01 -19.91 11.15
CA GLY A 146 -11.81 -21.12 11.91
C GLY A 146 -10.41 -21.18 12.49
N THR A 147 -10.02 -22.35 12.98
CA THR A 147 -8.70 -22.59 13.55
C THR A 147 -8.05 -23.83 12.92
N ARG A 148 -6.73 -23.86 12.95
CA ARG A 148 -5.90 -25.01 12.58
C ARG A 148 -5.09 -25.45 13.80
N GLU A 149 -5.17 -26.70 14.14
CA GLU A 149 -4.34 -27.26 15.21
C GLU A 149 -2.92 -27.54 14.72
N TRP A 150 -1.93 -27.11 15.51
CA TRP A 150 -0.54 -27.42 15.29
C TRP A 150 0.22 -27.41 16.63
N ASN A 151 0.92 -28.52 16.93
CA ASN A 151 1.69 -28.70 18.17
C ASN A 151 0.90 -28.36 19.45
N GLY A 152 -0.37 -28.78 19.52
CA GLY A 152 -1.24 -28.52 20.67
C GLY A 152 -1.75 -27.08 20.78
N GLN A 153 -1.50 -26.24 19.77
CA GLN A 153 -1.98 -24.87 19.71
C GLN A 153 -3.02 -24.71 18.61
N GLN A 154 -4.01 -23.84 18.85
CA GLN A 154 -4.96 -23.43 17.83
C GLN A 154 -4.41 -22.16 17.15
N ILE A 155 -4.28 -22.19 15.83
CA ILE A 155 -3.89 -21.06 14.99
C ILE A 155 -5.13 -20.58 14.28
N CYS A 156 -5.51 -19.32 14.47
CA CYS A 156 -6.62 -18.71 13.76
C CYS A 156 -6.32 -18.62 12.26
N VAL A 157 -7.29 -19.03 11.42
CA VAL A 157 -7.15 -18.95 9.95
C VAL A 157 -7.61 -17.57 9.49
N SER A 158 -6.71 -16.60 9.53
CA SER A 158 -6.92 -15.19 9.19
C SER A 158 -5.70 -14.62 8.45
N GLY A 159 -5.91 -13.68 7.55
CA GLY A 159 -4.86 -12.95 6.86
C GLY A 159 -3.83 -13.84 6.16
N PHE A 160 -2.56 -13.71 6.53
CA PHE A 160 -1.49 -14.55 5.96
C PHE A 160 -1.72 -16.05 6.12
N MET A 161 -2.38 -16.48 7.20
CA MET A 161 -2.68 -17.90 7.39
C MET A 161 -3.69 -18.41 6.35
N GLN A 162 -4.65 -17.59 5.92
CA GLN A 162 -5.57 -17.89 4.82
C GLN A 162 -4.82 -17.96 3.48
N ALA A 163 -3.96 -16.99 3.23
CA ALA A 163 -3.17 -16.96 1.99
C ALA A 163 -2.21 -18.14 1.88
N ALA A 164 -1.62 -18.57 2.99
CA ALA A 164 -0.69 -19.68 3.06
C ALA A 164 -1.30 -21.06 2.77
N ASP A 165 -2.62 -21.17 2.70
CA ASP A 165 -3.26 -22.41 2.21
C ASP A 165 -3.05 -22.61 0.70
N THR A 166 -2.74 -21.55 -0.01
CA THR A 166 -2.48 -21.58 -1.47
C THR A 166 -1.04 -21.18 -1.79
N LEU A 167 -0.50 -20.17 -1.11
CA LEU A 167 0.82 -19.61 -1.38
C LEU A 167 1.88 -20.25 -0.50
N LYS A 168 3.09 -20.41 -1.06
CA LYS A 168 4.28 -20.85 -0.33
C LYS A 168 5.28 -19.72 -0.28
N PHE A 169 5.74 -19.39 0.91
CA PHE A 169 6.70 -18.32 1.13
C PHE A 169 8.09 -18.88 1.41
N SER A 170 9.13 -18.32 0.73
CA SER A 170 10.50 -18.79 0.94
C SER A 170 11.18 -18.08 2.11
N THR A 171 10.99 -16.76 2.26
CA THR A 171 11.56 -15.95 3.35
C THR A 171 10.55 -14.93 3.82
N ALA A 172 10.43 -14.74 5.12
CA ALA A 172 9.59 -13.70 5.68
C ALA A 172 10.42 -12.66 6.43
N PHE A 173 10.02 -11.39 6.32
CA PHE A 173 10.55 -10.26 7.07
C PHE A 173 9.50 -9.79 8.08
N ASP A 174 9.95 -9.58 9.31
CA ASP A 174 9.14 -9.04 10.38
C ASP A 174 9.97 -8.07 11.24
N ARG A 175 9.31 -7.03 11.75
CA ARG A 175 9.95 -6.02 12.59
C ARG A 175 10.40 -6.56 13.95
N GLY A 176 9.67 -7.52 14.51
CA GLY A 176 9.82 -8.02 15.88
C GLY A 176 10.64 -9.30 15.98
N TRP A 177 10.86 -10.03 14.90
CA TRP A 177 11.59 -11.30 14.92
C TRP A 177 13.02 -11.14 15.46
N PRO A 178 13.58 -12.07 16.29
CA PRO A 178 12.91 -13.29 16.81
C PRO A 178 12.15 -13.08 18.12
N ASP A 179 12.42 -12.02 18.87
CA ASP A 179 12.02 -11.88 20.29
C ASP A 179 10.66 -11.21 20.46
N PHE A 180 10.23 -10.44 19.45
CA PHE A 180 8.99 -9.67 19.44
C PHE A 180 8.84 -8.63 20.56
N ASN A 181 9.94 -8.24 21.20
CA ASN A 181 9.97 -7.29 22.33
C ASN A 181 10.62 -5.95 22.00
N ASP A 182 11.23 -5.81 20.81
CA ASP A 182 11.99 -4.63 20.42
C ASP A 182 11.20 -3.80 19.39
N PRO A 183 11.01 -2.52 19.61
CA PRO A 183 11.30 -1.73 20.83
C PRO A 183 10.09 -1.65 21.76
N ILE A 184 8.96 -2.21 21.41
CA ILE A 184 7.70 -2.16 22.13
C ILE A 184 7.45 -3.51 22.82
N PRO A 185 7.26 -3.56 24.15
CA PRO A 185 6.79 -4.75 24.84
C PRO A 185 5.43 -5.24 24.33
N ASP A 186 5.17 -6.53 24.45
CA ASP A 186 3.98 -7.24 23.99
C ASP A 186 2.66 -6.55 24.30
N GLU A 187 2.52 -5.97 25.47
CA GLU A 187 1.28 -5.33 25.93
C GLU A 187 0.90 -4.05 25.16
N ARG A 188 1.75 -3.57 24.26
CA ARG A 188 1.51 -2.37 23.45
C ARG A 188 1.25 -2.65 21.98
N CYS A 189 1.41 -3.89 21.57
CA CYS A 189 1.07 -4.33 20.22
C CYS A 189 -0.44 -4.59 20.12
N ASP A 190 -0.98 -4.60 18.90
CA ASP A 190 -2.32 -5.19 18.71
C ASP A 190 -2.24 -6.69 19.07
N PRO A 191 -2.86 -7.11 20.17
CA PRO A 191 -2.74 -8.49 20.62
C PRO A 191 -3.31 -9.49 19.61
N ASN A 192 -4.22 -9.06 18.74
CA ASN A 192 -4.81 -9.94 17.74
C ASN A 192 -3.79 -10.35 16.68
N CYS A 193 -3.18 -9.39 15.99
CA CYS A 193 -2.21 -9.67 14.94
C CYS A 193 -0.91 -10.25 15.52
N TYR A 194 -0.39 -9.64 16.55
CA TYR A 194 0.85 -10.05 17.20
C TYR A 194 0.80 -11.51 17.67
N VAL A 195 -0.25 -11.91 18.41
CA VAL A 195 -0.41 -13.29 18.92
C VAL A 195 -0.56 -14.27 17.75
N LEU A 196 -1.33 -13.89 16.71
CA LEU A 196 -1.47 -14.72 15.52
C LEU A 196 -0.13 -14.97 14.83
N MET A 197 0.65 -13.92 14.57
CA MET A 197 1.89 -14.07 13.79
C MET A 197 2.97 -14.87 14.52
N ARG A 198 3.02 -14.80 15.85
CA ARG A 198 3.89 -15.68 16.67
C ARG A 198 3.57 -17.17 16.55
N LYS A 199 2.35 -17.53 16.12
CA LYS A 199 1.96 -18.91 15.82
C LYS A 199 2.14 -19.24 14.33
N VAL A 200 1.82 -18.29 13.45
CA VAL A 200 1.89 -18.49 11.99
C VAL A 200 3.33 -18.70 11.51
N TYR A 201 4.28 -17.88 11.97
CA TYR A 201 5.67 -18.02 11.52
C TYR A 201 6.29 -19.38 11.83
N PRO A 202 6.28 -19.89 13.08
CA PRO A 202 6.81 -21.23 13.36
C PRO A 202 6.07 -22.35 12.60
N TYR A 203 4.76 -22.19 12.40
CA TYR A 203 3.98 -23.14 11.60
C TYR A 203 4.47 -23.19 10.15
N LEU A 204 4.62 -22.02 9.49
CA LEU A 204 5.08 -21.95 8.09
C LEU A 204 6.55 -22.40 7.95
N MET A 205 7.40 -22.08 8.93
CA MET A 205 8.77 -22.59 8.97
C MET A 205 8.81 -24.11 9.00
N ALA A 206 7.97 -24.73 9.83
CA ALA A 206 7.91 -26.20 9.95
C ALA A 206 7.25 -26.86 8.72
N ARG A 207 6.18 -26.28 8.19
CA ARG A 207 5.42 -26.84 7.07
C ARG A 207 6.14 -26.69 5.73
N ASP A 208 6.67 -25.50 5.47
CA ASP A 208 7.15 -25.11 4.13
C ASP A 208 8.66 -24.89 4.07
N GLY A 209 9.35 -24.91 5.20
CA GLY A 209 10.78 -24.57 5.26
C GLY A 209 11.05 -23.06 5.10
N MET A 210 10.03 -22.22 5.33
CA MET A 210 10.16 -20.76 5.27
C MET A 210 11.26 -20.29 6.23
N LYS A 211 12.07 -19.32 5.79
CA LYS A 211 13.08 -18.67 6.62
C LYS A 211 12.52 -17.37 7.17
N MET A 212 12.91 -17.04 8.40
CA MET A 212 12.58 -15.76 9.01
C MET A 212 13.81 -14.87 9.13
N GLU A 213 13.65 -13.60 8.81
CA GLU A 213 14.67 -12.58 8.99
C GLU A 213 14.10 -11.35 9.69
N LYS A 214 14.87 -10.76 10.60
CA LYS A 214 14.53 -9.46 11.16
C LYS A 214 14.76 -8.39 10.09
N PHE A 215 13.77 -7.51 9.92
CA PHE A 215 13.94 -6.35 9.06
C PHE A 215 15.01 -5.40 9.63
N THR A 216 16.01 -5.07 8.82
CA THR A 216 17.15 -4.24 9.21
C THR A 216 17.06 -2.87 8.56
N VAL A 217 16.80 -1.84 9.36
CA VAL A 217 16.80 -0.44 8.89
C VAL A 217 18.19 -0.06 8.38
N GLY A 218 18.26 0.65 7.27
CA GLY A 218 19.51 1.05 6.61
C GLY A 218 20.03 0.03 5.60
N ALA A 219 19.57 -1.22 5.65
CA ALA A 219 19.98 -2.23 4.68
C ALA A 219 19.56 -1.86 3.26
N VAL A 220 20.44 -2.13 2.31
CA VAL A 220 20.15 -2.04 0.87
C VAL A 220 20.07 -3.45 0.31
N ASN A 221 19.00 -3.73 -0.42
CA ASN A 221 18.75 -5.05 -1.03
C ASN A 221 18.69 -6.20 0.00
N GLN A 222 18.15 -5.98 1.20
CA GLN A 222 17.72 -7.10 2.05
C GLN A 222 16.57 -7.84 1.37
N VAL A 223 15.64 -7.13 0.77
CA VAL A 223 14.70 -7.67 -0.23
C VAL A 223 15.43 -7.68 -1.58
N ALA A 224 16.22 -8.71 -1.82
CA ALA A 224 17.07 -8.82 -3.01
C ALA A 224 16.36 -9.52 -4.16
N MET A 225 16.72 -9.17 -5.39
CA MET A 225 16.42 -10.00 -6.55
C MET A 225 17.15 -11.35 -6.43
N ARG A 226 16.43 -12.45 -6.64
CA ARG A 226 16.90 -13.83 -6.39
C ARG A 226 17.21 -14.63 -7.63
N LYS A 227 16.75 -14.17 -8.80
CA LYS A 227 16.84 -14.95 -10.03
C LYS A 227 17.96 -14.45 -10.94
N ASP A 228 18.01 -13.14 -11.20
CA ASP A 228 19.04 -12.54 -12.05
C ASP A 228 19.28 -11.06 -11.70
N ALA A 229 19.77 -10.78 -10.50
CA ALA A 229 20.06 -9.41 -10.07
C ALA A 229 21.09 -8.70 -10.95
N ALA A 230 22.02 -9.44 -11.56
CA ALA A 230 23.07 -8.88 -12.38
C ALA A 230 22.54 -8.25 -13.69
N ALA A 231 21.39 -8.73 -14.19
CA ALA A 231 20.76 -8.17 -15.39
C ALA A 231 20.13 -6.78 -15.13
N TYR A 232 19.90 -6.41 -13.85
CA TYR A 232 19.21 -5.17 -13.50
C TYR A 232 19.97 -4.36 -12.44
N PRO A 233 21.21 -3.93 -12.71
CA PRO A 233 22.09 -3.29 -11.72
C PRO A 233 21.60 -1.91 -11.27
N SER A 234 20.64 -1.31 -11.97
CA SER A 234 20.01 -0.02 -11.59
C SER A 234 18.79 -0.18 -10.67
N PHE A 235 18.43 -1.41 -10.30
CA PHE A 235 17.33 -1.68 -9.37
C PHE A 235 17.86 -1.90 -7.96
N SER A 236 17.25 -1.23 -6.97
CA SER A 236 17.57 -1.44 -5.56
C SER A 236 16.37 -1.16 -4.66
N ILE A 237 16.35 -1.81 -3.51
CA ILE A 237 15.38 -1.59 -2.43
C ILE A 237 16.15 -1.23 -1.16
N THR A 238 15.84 -0.09 -0.57
CA THR A 238 16.44 0.37 0.68
C THR A 238 15.41 0.32 1.80
N ASN A 239 15.77 -0.28 2.92
CA ASN A 239 14.98 -0.28 4.15
C ASN A 239 15.16 1.07 4.84
N ILE A 240 14.19 1.98 4.71
CA ILE A 240 14.35 3.38 5.15
C ILE A 240 13.89 3.63 6.57
N THR A 241 12.97 2.81 7.09
CA THR A 241 12.44 2.97 8.45
C THR A 241 11.86 1.68 8.99
N GLY A 242 11.82 1.55 10.32
CA GLY A 242 11.20 0.44 11.04
C GLY A 242 11.55 0.52 12.53
N ASN A 243 10.67 0.04 13.40
CA ASN A 243 10.89 0.03 14.86
C ASN A 243 11.25 1.41 15.45
N GLY A 244 10.65 2.49 14.93
CA GLY A 244 10.97 3.84 15.37
C GLY A 244 12.34 4.35 14.95
N LYS A 245 13.03 3.67 14.05
CA LYS A 245 14.35 4.05 13.51
C LYS A 245 14.19 4.54 12.07
N ILE A 246 15.04 5.46 11.66
CA ILE A 246 15.11 5.96 10.27
C ILE A 246 16.54 5.85 9.74
N ARG A 247 16.67 5.61 8.43
CA ARG A 247 17.91 5.73 7.71
C ARG A 247 18.12 7.17 7.27
N CYS A 248 19.26 7.75 7.64
CA CYS A 248 19.66 9.09 7.21
C CYS A 248 20.32 9.06 5.82
N ARG A 249 20.43 10.23 5.18
CA ARG A 249 21.06 10.40 3.85
C ARG A 249 22.53 9.97 3.83
N ASP A 250 23.23 10.14 4.93
CA ASP A 250 24.62 9.71 5.12
C ASP A 250 24.78 8.20 5.32
N GLY A 251 23.67 7.46 5.37
CA GLY A 251 23.63 6.02 5.58
C GLY A 251 23.58 5.59 7.05
N GLN A 252 23.71 6.53 7.99
CA GLN A 252 23.55 6.21 9.42
C GLN A 252 22.08 5.88 9.75
N VAL A 253 21.88 5.16 10.85
CA VAL A 253 20.54 4.86 11.39
C VAL A 253 20.36 5.66 12.68
N ARG A 254 19.33 6.48 12.68
CA ARG A 254 18.93 7.29 13.83
C ARG A 254 17.78 6.61 14.56
N ASP A 255 17.90 6.48 15.88
CA ASP A 255 16.89 5.87 16.73
C ASP A 255 15.93 6.93 17.30
N LEU A 256 14.85 7.19 16.59
CA LEU A 256 13.83 8.16 17.01
C LEU A 256 13.03 7.67 18.21
N TYR A 257 12.91 6.35 18.39
CA TYR A 257 12.24 5.80 19.55
C TYR A 257 12.98 6.18 20.84
N ALA A 258 14.32 6.02 20.84
CA ALA A 258 15.17 6.44 21.97
C ALA A 258 15.15 7.96 22.17
N GLU A 259 15.21 8.74 21.09
CA GLU A 259 15.19 10.21 21.14
C GLU A 259 13.87 10.78 21.67
N LEU A 260 12.75 10.14 21.38
CA LEU A 260 11.42 10.57 21.84
C LEU A 260 11.16 10.22 23.30
N HIS A 261 12.07 9.52 23.97
CA HIS A 261 12.14 9.19 25.42
C HIS A 261 10.83 8.70 26.06
N ASN A 262 9.85 8.30 25.29
CA ASN A 262 8.61 7.86 25.85
C ASN A 262 7.93 6.80 24.99
N ALA A 263 8.15 5.55 25.37
CA ALA A 263 7.55 4.39 24.74
C ALA A 263 6.00 4.45 24.61
N LYS A 264 5.34 5.27 25.40
CA LYS A 264 3.88 5.49 25.30
C LYS A 264 3.46 6.33 24.09
N ARG A 265 4.39 6.94 23.38
CA ARG A 265 4.10 7.87 22.26
C ARG A 265 4.19 7.23 20.91
N LEU A 266 5.02 6.21 20.75
CA LEU A 266 5.02 5.40 19.55
C LEU A 266 4.17 4.15 19.82
N ASN A 267 3.06 4.06 19.16
CA ASN A 267 2.21 2.88 19.10
C ASN A 267 2.70 1.93 17.99
N GLU A 268 1.97 0.87 17.74
CA GLU A 268 2.31 -0.10 16.70
C GLU A 268 2.47 0.54 15.32
N ASN A 269 1.62 1.50 14.96
CA ASN A 269 1.75 2.26 13.71
C ASN A 269 3.10 2.97 13.59
N GLY A 270 3.60 3.52 14.68
CA GLY A 270 4.93 4.17 14.72
C GLY A 270 6.11 3.21 14.54
N MET A 271 5.87 1.90 14.59
CA MET A 271 6.88 0.85 14.37
C MET A 271 6.91 0.35 12.92
N SER A 272 6.03 0.85 12.05
CA SER A 272 5.88 0.43 10.67
C SER A 272 7.20 0.36 9.91
N LEU A 273 7.30 -0.64 9.04
CA LEU A 273 8.41 -0.82 8.10
C LEU A 273 8.19 0.06 6.86
N GLY A 274 9.26 0.64 6.35
CA GLY A 274 9.22 1.42 5.12
C GLY A 274 10.35 1.10 4.16
N LEU A 275 10.04 1.16 2.88
CA LEU A 275 10.93 0.84 1.78
C LEU A 275 10.99 2.00 0.78
N LEU A 276 12.18 2.23 0.25
CA LEU A 276 12.41 3.07 -0.92
C LEU A 276 12.95 2.21 -2.05
N VAL A 277 12.22 2.15 -3.14
CA VAL A 277 12.65 1.47 -4.37
C VAL A 277 13.23 2.49 -5.31
N GLN A 278 14.35 2.14 -5.92
CA GLN A 278 14.92 2.85 -7.05
C GLN A 278 15.10 1.90 -8.23
N TYR A 279 14.67 2.32 -9.42
CA TYR A 279 14.91 1.61 -10.65
C TYR A 279 15.34 2.61 -11.75
N GLY A 280 16.63 2.72 -11.98
CA GLY A 280 17.16 3.79 -12.84
C GLY A 280 16.70 5.18 -12.32
N PRO A 281 16.00 5.98 -13.15
CA PRO A 281 15.47 7.28 -12.73
C PRO A 281 14.18 7.18 -11.87
N PHE A 282 13.47 6.06 -11.89
CA PHE A 282 12.22 5.87 -11.17
C PHE A 282 12.45 5.65 -9.67
N ARG A 283 11.57 6.26 -8.84
CA ARG A 283 11.57 6.09 -7.38
C ARG A 283 10.17 5.82 -6.85
N PHE A 284 10.05 4.85 -5.93
CA PHE A 284 8.80 4.51 -5.26
C PHE A 284 8.99 4.44 -3.74
N TYR A 285 8.17 5.19 -3.01
CA TYR A 285 8.10 5.18 -1.55
C TYR A 285 6.91 4.36 -1.07
N THR A 286 7.13 3.52 -0.06
CA THR A 286 6.08 2.86 0.70
C THR A 286 6.48 2.74 2.16
N ALA A 287 5.52 2.92 3.05
CA ALA A 287 5.63 2.59 4.46
C ALA A 287 4.29 2.03 4.93
N GLY A 288 4.26 1.47 6.16
CA GLY A 288 3.03 0.97 6.74
C GLY A 288 2.10 2.11 7.16
N ASP A 289 1.74 2.15 8.44
CA ASP A 289 0.68 3.00 8.95
C ASP A 289 1.16 4.09 9.89
N PHE A 290 2.21 4.80 9.51
CA PHE A 290 2.56 6.02 10.24
C PHE A 290 1.37 6.97 10.30
N SER A 291 1.11 7.52 11.48
CA SER A 291 0.02 8.45 11.71
C SER A 291 0.49 9.70 12.45
N ASP A 292 -0.32 10.74 12.43
CA ASP A 292 -0.04 12.08 12.99
C ASP A 292 0.32 12.11 14.49
N ASN A 293 0.28 11.02 15.18
CA ASN A 293 0.59 10.97 16.61
C ASN A 293 2.08 10.71 16.88
N PRO A 294 2.63 11.39 17.87
CA PRO A 294 1.97 12.16 18.92
C PRO A 294 2.24 13.66 18.89
N LYS A 295 1.29 14.47 19.38
CA LYS A 295 1.62 15.81 19.88
C LYS A 295 2.53 15.68 21.09
N LEU A 296 3.65 16.38 21.08
CA LEU A 296 4.50 16.53 22.25
C LEU A 296 3.83 17.43 23.30
N PRO A 297 4.23 17.35 24.60
CA PRO A 297 3.66 18.21 25.65
C PRO A 297 3.78 19.71 25.38
N ASP A 298 4.79 20.11 24.60
CA ASP A 298 5.01 21.49 24.17
C ASP A 298 4.15 21.91 22.97
N GLY A 299 3.25 21.03 22.50
CA GLY A 299 2.39 21.26 21.35
C GLY A 299 3.07 21.02 20.00
N SER A 300 4.38 20.80 19.96
CA SER A 300 5.09 20.46 18.73
C SER A 300 4.73 19.04 18.26
N ARG A 301 4.76 18.83 16.94
CA ARG A 301 4.59 17.50 16.35
C ARG A 301 5.97 16.98 15.93
N ARG A 302 6.49 16.02 16.66
CA ARG A 302 7.61 15.20 16.20
C ARG A 302 7.04 13.81 15.88
N ASN A 303 6.61 13.61 14.66
CA ASN A 303 6.26 12.28 14.22
C ASN A 303 7.38 11.69 13.34
N ILE A 304 7.39 10.37 13.18
CA ILE A 304 8.40 9.69 12.37
C ILE A 304 8.35 10.15 10.92
N GLU A 305 7.16 10.41 10.39
CA GLU A 305 6.97 10.89 9.02
C GLU A 305 7.66 12.23 8.78
N ALA A 306 7.54 13.18 9.71
CA ALA A 306 8.18 14.49 9.59
C ALA A 306 9.70 14.41 9.74
N GLU A 307 10.21 13.52 10.60
CA GLU A 307 11.66 13.30 10.72
C GLU A 307 12.19 12.55 9.49
N LEU A 308 11.49 11.53 9.00
CA LEU A 308 11.84 10.80 7.79
C LEU A 308 11.85 11.72 6.55
N ALA A 309 10.93 12.68 6.48
CA ALA A 309 10.85 13.66 5.40
C ALA A 309 12.17 14.41 5.16
N LYS A 310 12.95 14.67 6.22
CA LYS A 310 14.25 15.37 6.14
C LYS A 310 15.30 14.54 5.40
N GLU A 311 15.10 13.23 5.33
CA GLU A 311 16.04 12.26 4.78
C GLU A 311 15.63 11.75 3.38
N LEU A 312 14.45 12.15 2.90
CA LEU A 312 13.92 11.70 1.61
C LEU A 312 14.13 12.73 0.51
N ASP A 313 14.21 12.24 -0.70
CA ASP A 313 14.17 13.03 -1.94
C ASP A 313 12.86 12.76 -2.68
N PRO A 314 12.50 13.64 -3.66
CA PRO A 314 11.32 13.43 -4.47
C PRO A 314 11.25 12.06 -5.13
N VAL A 315 10.04 11.50 -5.19
CA VAL A 315 9.73 10.20 -5.79
C VAL A 315 8.71 10.36 -6.92
N ASP A 316 8.55 9.34 -7.74
CA ASP A 316 7.52 9.30 -8.78
C ASP A 316 6.19 8.85 -8.23
N VAL A 317 6.21 7.80 -7.42
CA VAL A 317 5.02 7.21 -6.79
C VAL A 317 5.23 7.09 -5.28
N ALA A 318 4.21 7.40 -4.51
CA ALA A 318 4.18 7.17 -3.07
C ALA A 318 2.93 6.40 -2.66
N LYS A 319 3.09 5.35 -1.84
CA LYS A 319 1.96 4.83 -1.07
C LYS A 319 1.67 5.80 0.06
N VAL A 320 0.41 6.16 0.20
CA VAL A 320 -0.06 6.97 1.33
C VAL A 320 -0.07 6.11 2.58
N ASN A 321 0.52 6.61 3.67
CA ASN A 321 0.58 5.89 4.92
C ASN A 321 -0.81 5.80 5.58
N HIS A 322 -1.04 4.78 6.40
CA HIS A 322 -2.22 4.59 7.25
C HIS A 322 -3.54 4.78 6.48
N HIS A 323 -3.65 4.19 5.30
CA HIS A 323 -4.85 4.28 4.45
C HIS A 323 -5.34 5.72 4.21
N ALA A 324 -4.45 6.70 4.33
CA ALA A 324 -4.75 8.13 4.37
C ALA A 324 -5.61 8.56 5.59
N HIS A 325 -5.48 7.85 6.73
CA HIS A 325 -6.19 8.15 7.98
C HIS A 325 -5.26 8.89 8.95
N HIS A 326 -5.42 10.22 9.07
CA HIS A 326 -4.60 11.09 9.93
C HIS A 326 -3.09 10.86 9.76
N SER A 327 -2.62 10.92 8.54
CA SER A 327 -1.24 10.65 8.13
C SER A 327 -0.76 11.69 7.12
N MET A 328 0.44 11.53 6.58
CA MET A 328 1.00 12.37 5.53
C MET A 328 1.13 13.84 5.95
N PRO A 329 1.96 14.18 6.95
CA PRO A 329 2.20 15.58 7.30
C PRO A 329 2.75 16.38 6.12
N THR A 330 2.53 17.70 6.14
CA THR A 330 2.94 18.60 5.06
C THR A 330 4.42 18.47 4.70
N GLU A 331 5.28 18.22 5.69
CA GLU A 331 6.71 17.99 5.53
C GLU A 331 7.01 16.77 4.66
N LEU A 332 6.28 15.65 4.88
CA LEU A 332 6.46 14.44 4.09
C LEU A 332 5.95 14.65 2.66
N VAL A 333 4.80 15.28 2.48
CA VAL A 333 4.27 15.63 1.16
C VAL A 333 5.24 16.51 0.40
N ALA A 334 5.80 17.52 1.05
CA ALA A 334 6.76 18.47 0.46
C ALA A 334 8.09 17.78 0.10
N ALA A 335 8.52 16.80 0.87
CA ALA A 335 9.73 16.02 0.57
C ALA A 335 9.53 15.04 -0.59
N LEU A 336 8.46 14.24 -0.54
CA LEU A 336 8.19 13.20 -1.53
C LEU A 336 7.76 13.76 -2.88
N GLN A 337 7.00 14.86 -2.92
CA GLN A 337 6.52 15.50 -4.16
C GLN A 337 6.02 14.47 -5.21
N ALA A 338 5.40 13.39 -4.78
CA ALA A 338 5.03 12.31 -5.68
C ALA A 338 4.03 12.78 -6.76
N ARG A 339 4.20 12.28 -7.99
CA ARG A 339 3.23 12.50 -9.06
C ARG A 339 2.02 11.61 -8.92
N VAL A 340 2.18 10.44 -8.28
CA VAL A 340 1.10 9.50 -8.01
C VAL A 340 1.11 9.15 -6.52
N TRP A 341 -0.04 9.29 -5.90
CA TRP A 341 -0.31 8.92 -4.52
C TRP A 341 -1.28 7.75 -4.50
N THR A 342 -0.81 6.55 -4.14
CA THR A 342 -1.66 5.37 -4.04
C THR A 342 -2.12 5.18 -2.60
N ALA A 343 -3.39 4.83 -2.39
CA ALA A 343 -3.94 4.62 -1.06
C ALA A 343 -4.70 3.29 -1.00
N CYS A 344 -4.30 2.41 -0.09
CA CYS A 344 -4.99 1.14 0.18
C CYS A 344 -6.17 1.39 1.13
N MET A 345 -7.24 1.97 0.63
CA MET A 345 -8.42 2.30 1.42
C MET A 345 -9.35 1.10 1.51
N TRP A 346 -9.91 0.85 2.68
CA TRP A 346 -10.85 -0.25 2.91
C TRP A 346 -11.99 0.11 3.86
N ASP A 347 -11.89 1.17 4.62
CA ASP A 347 -12.91 1.69 5.53
C ASP A 347 -13.53 2.98 4.96
N GLN A 348 -14.78 3.27 5.26
CA GLN A 348 -15.44 4.49 4.81
C GLN A 348 -14.87 5.77 5.46
N LEU A 349 -14.15 5.65 6.58
CA LEU A 349 -13.43 6.77 7.21
C LEU A 349 -12.09 7.05 6.56
N HIS A 350 -11.62 6.17 5.69
CA HIS A 350 -10.45 6.38 4.86
C HIS A 350 -10.88 7.20 3.62
N ILE A 351 -10.19 7.99 3.28
CA ILE A 351 -9.20 9.00 3.42
C ILE A 351 -9.73 10.14 4.29
N THR A 352 -9.06 10.53 5.34
CA THR A 352 -9.53 11.66 6.15
C THR A 352 -9.33 12.99 5.40
N ALA A 353 -10.24 13.96 5.63
CA ALA A 353 -10.18 15.25 4.95
C ALA A 353 -8.87 16.00 5.18
N ASP A 354 -8.27 15.85 6.35
CA ASP A 354 -6.98 16.46 6.69
C ASP A 354 -5.81 15.85 5.92
N SER A 355 -5.78 14.50 5.78
CA SER A 355 -4.76 13.81 4.99
C SER A 355 -4.90 14.15 3.50
N LEU A 356 -6.14 14.14 2.98
CA LEU A 356 -6.40 14.49 1.59
C LEU A 356 -6.02 15.97 1.30
N ALA A 357 -6.36 16.87 2.20
CA ALA A 357 -5.98 18.29 2.06
C ALA A 357 -4.46 18.47 2.00
N ARG A 358 -3.70 17.75 2.86
CA ARG A 358 -2.23 17.81 2.83
C ARG A 358 -1.62 17.25 1.55
N ILE A 359 -2.10 16.09 1.09
CA ILE A 359 -1.63 15.48 -0.17
C ILE A 359 -1.93 16.40 -1.36
N SER A 360 -3.05 17.13 -1.31
CA SER A 360 -3.49 18.03 -2.38
C SER A 360 -2.95 19.46 -2.24
N ASP A 361 -2.22 19.77 -1.16
CA ASP A 361 -1.70 21.10 -0.89
C ASP A 361 -0.66 21.52 -1.96
N ARG A 362 -1.03 22.54 -2.74
CA ARG A 362 -0.16 23.08 -3.79
C ARG A 362 0.97 23.96 -3.26
N ALA A 363 0.91 24.40 -2.00
CA ALA A 363 2.03 25.07 -1.36
C ALA A 363 3.11 24.07 -0.96
N ALA A 364 2.72 22.88 -0.51
CA ALA A 364 3.66 21.78 -0.22
C ALA A 364 4.27 21.19 -1.50
N TYR A 365 3.47 21.05 -2.55
CA TYR A 365 3.92 20.58 -3.86
C TYR A 365 3.08 21.22 -4.99
N PRO A 366 3.62 22.18 -5.75
CA PRO A 366 2.88 22.89 -6.82
C PRO A 366 2.63 22.04 -8.07
N GLY A 367 3.38 20.94 -8.25
CA GLY A 367 3.29 20.09 -9.43
C GLY A 367 1.96 19.33 -9.53
N PRO A 368 1.68 18.81 -10.74
CA PRO A 368 0.50 17.98 -10.98
C PRO A 368 0.62 16.64 -10.27
N ARG A 369 -0.51 16.09 -9.85
CA ARG A 369 -0.58 14.82 -9.15
C ARG A 369 -1.82 14.03 -9.50
N LEU A 370 -1.69 12.70 -9.45
CA LEU A 370 -2.77 11.75 -9.50
C LEU A 370 -2.93 11.14 -8.10
N ILE A 371 -4.11 11.21 -7.52
CA ILE A 371 -4.46 10.46 -6.32
C ILE A 371 -5.20 9.21 -6.77
N ALA A 372 -4.62 8.05 -6.50
CA ALA A 372 -5.09 6.76 -6.98
C ALA A 372 -5.56 5.89 -5.80
N PRO A 373 -6.73 6.14 -5.23
CA PRO A 373 -7.32 5.27 -4.23
C PRO A 373 -7.79 3.97 -4.89
N GLY A 374 -7.71 2.85 -4.19
CA GLY A 374 -8.26 1.60 -4.66
C GLY A 374 -9.77 1.68 -4.83
N VAL A 375 -10.48 2.08 -3.79
CA VAL A 375 -11.92 2.41 -3.81
C VAL A 375 -12.16 3.60 -2.89
N PHE A 376 -12.95 4.53 -3.34
CA PHE A 376 -13.35 5.70 -2.56
C PHE A 376 -14.80 5.54 -2.10
N SER A 377 -15.08 5.73 -0.80
CA SER A 377 -16.44 5.57 -0.29
C SER A 377 -17.36 6.65 -0.86
N PRO A 378 -18.58 6.27 -1.32
CA PRO A 378 -19.55 7.25 -1.82
C PRO A 378 -19.89 8.33 -0.78
N GLU A 379 -20.00 7.96 0.48
CA GLU A 379 -20.31 8.86 1.58
C GLU A 379 -19.22 9.92 1.71
N ARG A 380 -17.95 9.49 1.69
CA ARG A 380 -16.81 10.41 1.78
C ARG A 380 -16.69 11.34 0.61
N ARG A 381 -17.01 10.83 -0.59
CA ARG A 381 -17.04 11.63 -1.80
C ARG A 381 -18.01 12.80 -1.69
N PHE A 382 -19.21 12.59 -1.15
CA PHE A 382 -20.22 13.65 -0.98
C PHE A 382 -19.80 14.67 0.07
N GLU A 383 -19.18 14.24 1.18
CA GLU A 383 -18.66 15.15 2.20
C GLU A 383 -17.61 16.13 1.67
N ASP A 384 -16.82 15.68 0.71
CA ASP A 384 -15.69 16.42 0.15
C ASP A 384 -15.99 17.09 -1.20
N GLU A 385 -17.19 16.88 -1.75
CA GLU A 385 -17.61 17.48 -3.00
C GLU A 385 -17.57 19.01 -2.92
N GLY A 386 -16.96 19.63 -3.93
CA GLY A 386 -16.77 21.07 -3.99
C GLY A 386 -15.53 21.62 -3.28
N LYS A 387 -14.77 20.80 -2.56
CA LYS A 387 -13.47 21.21 -2.03
C LYS A 387 -12.40 21.20 -3.13
N ASP A 388 -11.47 22.15 -3.06
CA ASP A 388 -10.46 22.33 -4.11
C ASP A 388 -9.61 21.08 -4.39
N PHE A 389 -9.29 20.31 -3.35
CA PHE A 389 -8.45 19.12 -3.47
C PHE A 389 -9.13 17.95 -4.21
N VAL A 390 -10.47 17.92 -4.29
CA VAL A 390 -11.21 16.86 -5.02
C VAL A 390 -10.86 16.89 -6.51
N ARG A 391 -10.46 18.03 -7.05
CA ARG A 391 -10.03 18.15 -8.45
C ARG A 391 -8.76 17.36 -8.78
N ASP A 392 -7.94 17.04 -7.80
CA ASP A 392 -6.70 16.28 -7.98
C ASP A 392 -6.92 14.75 -7.91
N ILE A 393 -8.13 14.31 -7.59
CA ILE A 393 -8.48 12.89 -7.54
C ILE A 393 -8.88 12.42 -8.95
N ALA A 394 -8.33 11.29 -9.35
CA ALA A 394 -8.79 10.63 -10.57
C ALA A 394 -10.19 10.07 -10.35
N LEU A 395 -11.20 10.76 -10.87
CA LEU A 395 -12.62 10.40 -10.67
C LEU A 395 -12.93 8.99 -11.19
N GLU A 396 -12.22 8.54 -12.22
CA GLU A 396 -12.32 7.18 -12.75
C GLU A 396 -11.96 6.11 -11.72
N ALA A 397 -11.17 6.45 -10.72
CA ALA A 397 -10.81 5.53 -9.63
C ALA A 397 -11.99 5.13 -8.75
N PHE A 398 -13.07 5.90 -8.72
CA PHE A 398 -14.27 5.54 -7.96
C PHE A 398 -14.96 4.27 -8.48
N ASP A 399 -14.74 3.92 -9.74
CA ASP A 399 -15.23 2.69 -10.35
C ASP A 399 -14.18 1.57 -10.36
N ALA A 400 -12.99 1.83 -9.79
CA ALA A 400 -11.86 0.92 -9.79
C ALA A 400 -11.89 -0.02 -8.58
N GLY A 401 -10.94 -0.92 -8.56
CA GLY A 401 -10.72 -1.84 -7.45
C GLY A 401 -9.25 -1.93 -7.13
N HIS A 402 -8.53 -2.78 -7.86
CA HIS A 402 -7.07 -2.86 -7.69
C HIS A 402 -6.39 -1.70 -8.43
N VAL A 403 -5.26 -1.25 -7.90
CA VAL A 403 -4.34 -0.32 -8.60
C VAL A 403 -3.07 -1.10 -8.95
N VAL A 404 -2.61 -0.99 -10.19
CA VAL A 404 -1.40 -1.68 -10.65
C VAL A 404 -0.43 -0.66 -11.21
N LEU A 405 0.72 -0.54 -10.55
CA LEU A 405 1.87 0.19 -11.02
C LEU A 405 2.75 -0.75 -11.86
N THR A 406 3.05 -0.38 -13.09
CA THR A 406 4.02 -1.09 -13.95
C THR A 406 5.10 -0.13 -14.39
N VAL A 407 6.32 -0.37 -13.97
CA VAL A 407 7.51 0.39 -14.37
C VAL A 407 8.22 -0.34 -15.49
N ALA A 408 8.44 0.34 -16.59
CA ALA A 408 9.12 -0.23 -17.76
C ALA A 408 10.58 -0.59 -17.47
N PRO A 409 11.19 -1.51 -18.22
CA PRO A 409 12.58 -1.87 -18.07
C PRO A 409 13.49 -0.64 -18.06
N GLY A 410 14.38 -0.55 -17.06
CA GLY A 410 15.28 0.58 -16.85
C GLY A 410 14.66 1.80 -16.17
N GLY A 411 13.35 1.80 -15.88
CA GLY A 411 12.71 2.79 -15.02
C GLY A 411 12.42 4.14 -15.66
N ASN A 412 12.52 4.31 -16.99
CA ASN A 412 12.29 5.63 -17.61
C ASN A 412 10.82 6.02 -17.67
N THR A 413 9.93 5.07 -17.82
CA THR A 413 8.48 5.29 -17.87
C THR A 413 7.73 4.33 -16.97
N TYR A 414 6.54 4.70 -16.56
CA TYR A 414 5.66 3.84 -15.79
C TYR A 414 4.19 4.11 -16.09
N THR A 415 3.36 3.09 -15.90
CA THR A 415 1.90 3.14 -16.07
C THR A 415 1.24 2.83 -14.74
N VAL A 416 0.19 3.58 -14.41
CA VAL A 416 -0.71 3.28 -13.28
C VAL A 416 -2.08 2.90 -13.86
N ALA A 417 -2.50 1.66 -13.64
CA ALA A 417 -3.75 1.12 -14.16
C ALA A 417 -4.72 0.80 -13.01
N TYR A 418 -6.00 1.07 -13.25
CA TYR A 418 -7.11 0.64 -12.40
C TYR A 418 -7.68 -0.67 -12.96
N VAL A 419 -7.92 -1.64 -12.08
CA VAL A 419 -8.36 -2.99 -12.46
C VAL A 419 -9.57 -3.38 -11.63
N THR A 420 -10.58 -4.00 -12.27
CA THR A 420 -11.79 -4.44 -11.58
C THR A 420 -11.50 -5.34 -10.38
N ALA A 421 -12.18 -5.08 -9.26
CA ALA A 421 -12.12 -5.93 -8.05
C ALA A 421 -13.48 -6.56 -7.70
N ASP A 422 -14.57 -6.14 -8.33
CA ASP A 422 -15.93 -6.69 -8.16
C ASP A 422 -16.12 -8.03 -8.88
N ASN A 423 -15.17 -8.42 -9.70
CA ASN A 423 -15.13 -9.68 -10.42
C ASN A 423 -13.68 -10.08 -10.73
N GLU A 424 -13.51 -11.31 -11.23
CA GLU A 424 -12.19 -11.86 -11.53
C GLU A 424 -11.69 -11.63 -12.95
N SER A 425 -12.28 -10.74 -13.72
CA SER A 425 -11.94 -10.53 -15.12
C SER A 425 -10.56 -9.89 -15.34
N MET A 426 -10.01 -9.22 -14.32
CA MET A 426 -8.77 -8.44 -14.42
C MET A 426 -8.85 -7.36 -15.50
N LYS A 427 -10.03 -6.81 -15.72
CA LYS A 427 -10.27 -5.78 -16.74
C LYS A 427 -9.76 -4.44 -16.26
N VAL A 428 -8.93 -3.79 -17.08
CA VAL A 428 -8.49 -2.41 -16.88
C VAL A 428 -9.66 -1.46 -17.12
N THR A 429 -9.98 -0.63 -16.16
CA THR A 429 -11.04 0.40 -16.26
C THR A 429 -10.50 1.75 -16.73
N GLY A 430 -9.23 2.02 -16.47
CA GLY A 430 -8.50 3.20 -16.92
C GLY A 430 -7.01 3.07 -16.61
N ALA A 431 -6.18 3.85 -17.26
CA ALA A 431 -4.75 3.88 -16.99
C ALA A 431 -4.14 5.24 -17.32
N TYR A 432 -2.98 5.52 -16.74
CA TYR A 432 -2.21 6.75 -16.91
C TYR A 432 -0.74 6.42 -17.12
N ASP A 433 -0.12 7.01 -18.15
CA ASP A 433 1.30 6.87 -18.42
C ASP A 433 2.09 8.07 -17.93
N PHE A 434 3.27 7.80 -17.42
CA PHE A 434 4.18 8.81 -16.90
C PHE A 434 5.61 8.57 -17.36
N THR A 435 6.37 9.65 -17.52
CA THR A 435 7.83 9.63 -17.61
C THR A 435 8.40 9.85 -16.21
N SER A 436 9.37 9.04 -15.81
CA SER A 436 10.01 9.17 -14.49
C SER A 436 10.67 10.55 -14.35
N ARG A 437 10.62 11.12 -13.16
CA ARG A 437 11.05 12.50 -12.87
C ARG A 437 12.49 12.78 -13.29
N ASN A 438 13.38 11.83 -13.11
CA ASN A 438 14.81 11.95 -13.40
C ASN A 438 15.21 11.22 -14.69
N ALA A 439 14.26 10.86 -15.56
CA ALA A 439 14.58 10.31 -16.86
C ALA A 439 15.36 11.34 -17.69
N LYS A 440 16.43 10.90 -18.31
CA LYS A 440 17.15 11.75 -19.27
C LYS A 440 16.29 11.86 -20.53
N ALA A 441 16.16 13.08 -21.02
CA ALA A 441 15.46 13.36 -22.28
C ALA A 441 16.16 12.71 -23.47
#